data_4ece5425bf50f9f3ffe456e79c8a7d10
#
_entry.id   4ece5425bf50f9f3ffe456e79c8a7d10
#
_cell.length_a   1.000
_cell.length_b   1.000
_cell.length_c   1.000
_cell.angle_alpha   90.00
_cell.angle_beta   90.00
_cell.angle_gamma   90.00
#
_symmetry.space_group_name_H-M   'P 1'
#
loop_
_entity.id
_entity.type
_entity.pdbx_description
1 polymer ?
#
loop_
_entity_poly.entity_id
_entity_poly.type
_entity_poly.pdbx_seq_one_letter_code
_entity_poly.pdbx_strand_id
1 'polypeptide(L)'
;RLFRQKHPGAFHQKPFLLFSLAALSSVTLLTGCHGAKDQSAFTIPGEFDTSRDYEITFWAKNDTNKTQTEIYKKAISDFEALYPNITVDLRLYTDYGKIYNDVITNIATGTTPNVCITYPDHIATYLTGNDTVVPLDDLMADSSYGLGGDKLEFASVKKDEIIPRFLQECSFSGHYYALPFMRSTEACYVNKTYVEKLGYTLPETLTWDFVWEVSEAAMAQNADGTYKVNDQNVLIPFIDKSTDNMMIEMLKQKNAGYSTDSGEIQLFNDTTASLLDTIAEHVKTGAFSTFKISSYPANFLNAGQCIFAIDSTAGSTWMGTNAPLVDISSDALVDFETEVMTIPQFDPDNPQMISQGPSVCIFNKKDPQEVLA
;
A
#
# COMPACT_ATOMS: atom_id res chain seq x y z
N ARG A 1 -0.81 -6.80 66.10
CA ARG A 1 -1.54 -6.22 67.23
C ARG A 1 -2.51 -5.20 66.68
N LEU A 2 -3.82 -5.55 66.45
CA LEU A 2 -4.95 -5.55 67.37
C LEU A 2 -5.27 -4.13 67.84
N PHE A 3 -6.44 -3.51 67.58
CA PHE A 3 -7.83 -3.69 67.98
C PHE A 3 -8.65 -2.56 67.32
N ARG A 4 -9.74 -2.71 66.63
CA ARG A 4 -11.13 -3.03 67.01
C ARG A 4 -11.93 -1.89 67.66
N GLN A 5 -13.01 -1.54 66.94
CA GLN A 5 -14.39 -1.23 67.38
C GLN A 5 -14.66 0.22 67.83
N LYS A 6 -15.83 0.84 67.64
CA LYS A 6 -17.24 0.47 67.40
C LYS A 6 -18.06 1.68 66.94
N HIS A 7 -19.15 1.44 66.25
CA HIS A 7 -20.37 2.28 66.08
C HIS A 7 -21.04 2.67 67.42
N PRO A 8 -22.18 3.47 67.53
CA PRO A 8 -23.13 3.97 66.51
C PRO A 8 -23.84 5.33 66.83
N GLY A 9 -24.77 5.73 66.00
CA GLY A 9 -25.95 6.52 66.38
C GLY A 9 -26.06 7.85 65.66
N ALA A 10 -27.07 8.36 65.07
CA ALA A 10 -28.48 8.13 64.92
C ALA A 10 -29.04 9.36 64.17
N PHE A 11 -29.92 9.11 63.24
CA PHE A 11 -31.05 9.89 62.74
C PHE A 11 -31.08 11.42 62.95
N HIS A 12 -31.21 12.17 61.82
CA HIS A 12 -32.26 13.19 61.69
C HIS A 12 -32.62 13.42 60.22
N GLN A 13 -33.88 13.07 59.93
CA GLN A 13 -34.60 13.45 58.70
C GLN A 13 -35.03 14.92 58.79
N LYS A 14 -34.97 15.65 57.68
CA LYS A 14 -35.95 16.63 57.19
C LYS A 14 -35.49 17.27 55.84
N PRO A 15 -36.28 18.00 55.03
CA PRO A 15 -37.11 17.40 53.98
C PRO A 15 -36.78 17.92 52.59
N PHE A 16 -37.38 17.25 51.63
CA PHE A 16 -37.54 17.56 50.22
C PHE A 16 -37.53 19.06 49.86
N LEU A 17 -36.62 19.43 48.95
CA LEU A 17 -36.87 20.47 47.98
C LEU A 17 -36.51 19.89 46.62
N LEU A 18 -37.56 19.62 45.80
CA LEU A 18 -37.46 19.32 44.42
C LEU A 18 -36.83 20.55 43.70
N PHE A 19 -35.65 20.41 43.21
CA PHE A 19 -35.16 21.18 42.09
C PHE A 19 -34.94 20.23 40.91
N SER A 20 -35.93 20.27 40.04
CA SER A 20 -35.82 19.69 38.71
C SER A 20 -34.77 20.47 37.91
N LEU A 21 -33.52 20.02 38.00
CA LEU A 21 -32.51 20.44 37.03
C LEU A 21 -32.58 19.43 35.90
N ALA A 22 -33.24 19.82 34.82
CA ALA A 22 -33.11 19.16 33.55
C ALA A 22 -31.62 19.21 33.15
N ALA A 23 -30.88 18.15 33.49
CA ALA A 23 -29.58 17.89 32.88
C ALA A 23 -29.87 17.58 31.40
N LEU A 24 -29.75 18.59 30.57
CA LEU A 24 -29.55 18.43 29.13
C LEU A 24 -28.21 17.73 29.00
N SER A 25 -28.23 16.39 29.01
CA SER A 25 -27.13 15.58 28.51
C SER A 25 -27.02 15.86 27.01
N SER A 26 -26.20 16.82 26.67
CA SER A 26 -25.63 16.92 25.34
C SER A 26 -24.81 15.64 25.14
N VAL A 27 -25.47 14.62 24.58
CA VAL A 27 -24.78 13.52 23.90
C VAL A 27 -24.12 14.19 22.71
N THR A 28 -22.90 14.67 22.89
CA THR A 28 -21.98 14.87 21.79
C THR A 28 -21.74 13.47 21.25
N LEU A 29 -22.50 13.11 20.24
CA LEU A 29 -22.15 12.04 19.33
C LEU A 29 -20.77 12.42 18.79
N LEU A 30 -19.75 11.82 19.36
CA LEU A 30 -18.45 11.69 18.71
C LEU A 30 -18.69 10.83 17.47
N THR A 31 -19.20 11.46 16.41
CA THR A 31 -19.12 10.88 15.07
C THR A 31 -17.66 10.93 14.67
N GLY A 32 -16.90 9.98 15.18
CA GLY A 32 -15.49 9.79 14.89
C GLY A 32 -15.25 9.02 13.60
N CYS A 33 -16.06 9.25 12.59
CA CYS A 33 -15.75 8.87 11.21
C CYS A 33 -15.76 10.15 10.40
N HIS A 34 -14.62 10.81 10.31
CA HIS A 34 -14.41 11.78 9.26
C HIS A 34 -14.16 10.97 7.98
N GLY A 35 -15.23 10.59 7.29
CA GLY A 35 -15.14 10.10 5.94
C GLY A 35 -14.46 11.15 5.03
N ALA A 36 -13.96 10.71 3.88
CA ALA A 36 -13.49 11.62 2.85
C ALA A 36 -14.59 12.65 2.56
N LYS A 37 -14.20 13.92 2.48
CA LYS A 37 -15.13 15.02 2.12
C LYS A 37 -15.05 15.23 0.62
N ASP A 38 -16.19 15.56 0.02
CA ASP A 38 -16.19 16.05 -1.34
C ASP A 38 -15.39 17.35 -1.40
N GLN A 39 -14.47 17.41 -2.34
CA GLN A 39 -13.68 18.60 -2.60
C GLN A 39 -14.45 19.50 -3.58
N SER A 40 -14.22 20.79 -3.51
CA SER A 40 -14.79 21.72 -4.51
C SER A 40 -14.23 21.41 -5.90
N ALA A 41 -15.09 21.41 -6.92
CA ALA A 41 -14.66 21.22 -8.30
C ALA A 41 -13.61 22.26 -8.67
N PHE A 42 -12.55 21.83 -9.33
CA PHE A 42 -11.53 22.73 -9.86
C PHE A 42 -12.05 23.40 -11.12
N THR A 43 -12.08 24.72 -11.11
CA THR A 43 -12.45 25.50 -12.30
C THR A 43 -11.19 25.79 -13.12
N ILE A 44 -11.10 25.19 -14.30
CA ILE A 44 -9.96 25.36 -15.21
C ILE A 44 -9.92 26.79 -15.72
N PRO A 45 -8.80 27.54 -15.59
CA PRO A 45 -8.62 28.83 -16.25
C PRO A 45 -8.76 28.67 -17.76
N GLY A 46 -9.33 29.66 -18.44
CA GLY A 46 -9.54 29.60 -19.89
C GLY A 46 -8.24 29.48 -20.70
N GLU A 47 -7.17 30.12 -20.23
CA GLU A 47 -5.84 30.07 -20.83
C GLU A 47 -4.78 29.95 -19.72
N PHE A 48 -3.74 29.18 -20.00
CA PHE A 48 -2.57 29.16 -19.12
C PHE A 48 -1.76 30.44 -19.29
N ASP A 49 -1.47 31.14 -18.19
CA ASP A 49 -0.74 32.40 -18.21
C ASP A 49 0.75 32.17 -18.30
N THR A 50 1.30 32.19 -19.51
CA THR A 50 2.74 32.04 -19.78
C THR A 50 3.56 33.30 -19.51
N SER A 51 2.93 34.41 -19.12
CA SER A 51 3.63 35.66 -18.78
C SER A 51 4.17 35.70 -17.36
N ARG A 52 3.81 34.70 -16.54
CA ARG A 52 4.21 34.54 -15.14
C ARG A 52 5.12 33.35 -14.97
N ASP A 53 6.01 33.44 -13.99
CA ASP A 53 6.81 32.32 -13.54
C ASP A 53 6.07 31.53 -12.43
N TYR A 54 6.21 30.21 -12.48
CA TYR A 54 5.65 29.29 -11.50
C TYR A 54 6.75 28.40 -10.92
N GLU A 55 6.68 28.18 -9.62
CA GLU A 55 7.51 27.21 -8.90
C GLU A 55 6.63 26.07 -8.40
N ILE A 56 6.79 24.88 -8.96
CA ILE A 56 6.00 23.70 -8.67
C ILE A 56 6.83 22.72 -7.83
N THR A 57 6.32 22.34 -6.68
CA THR A 57 6.96 21.32 -5.83
C THR A 57 6.43 19.94 -6.17
N PHE A 58 7.34 19.02 -6.45
CA PHE A 58 7.05 17.63 -6.75
C PHE A 58 7.67 16.71 -5.69
N TRP A 59 6.83 15.98 -4.94
CA TRP A 59 7.28 15.03 -3.93
C TRP A 59 7.19 13.61 -4.45
N ALA A 60 8.32 12.89 -4.46
CA ALA A 60 8.43 11.55 -5.00
C ALA A 60 9.23 10.63 -4.08
N LYS A 61 8.99 9.33 -4.16
CA LYS A 61 9.82 8.34 -3.51
C LYS A 61 11.10 8.14 -4.33
N ASN A 62 12.22 8.15 -3.64
CA ASN A 62 13.50 7.69 -4.18
C ASN A 62 13.64 6.21 -3.82
N ASP A 63 13.78 5.35 -4.83
CA ASP A 63 14.24 4.00 -4.60
C ASP A 63 15.76 3.98 -4.34
N THR A 64 16.27 2.91 -3.74
CA THR A 64 17.71 2.64 -3.64
C THR A 64 18.39 2.59 -5.02
N ASN A 65 17.61 2.33 -6.05
CA ASN A 65 18.06 2.41 -7.44
C ASN A 65 18.13 3.86 -7.92
N LYS A 66 19.33 4.35 -8.18
CA LYS A 66 19.58 5.69 -8.70
C LYS A 66 18.92 5.96 -10.06
N THR A 67 18.62 4.93 -10.84
CA THR A 67 17.97 5.05 -12.15
C THR A 67 16.63 5.77 -12.05
N GLN A 68 15.80 5.49 -11.07
CA GLN A 68 14.51 6.16 -10.88
C GLN A 68 14.70 7.67 -10.62
N THR A 69 15.67 8.04 -9.80
CA THR A 69 15.99 9.45 -9.54
C THR A 69 16.40 10.18 -10.81
N GLU A 70 17.23 9.55 -11.64
CA GLU A 70 17.68 10.16 -12.91
C GLU A 70 16.52 10.26 -13.92
N ILE A 71 15.57 9.33 -13.92
CA ILE A 71 14.35 9.41 -14.72
C ILE A 71 13.51 10.64 -14.32
N TYR A 72 13.30 10.86 -13.01
CA TYR A 72 12.59 12.07 -12.56
C TYR A 72 13.28 13.36 -12.96
N LYS A 73 14.57 13.44 -12.73
CA LYS A 73 15.36 14.63 -13.10
C LYS A 73 15.31 14.90 -14.60
N LYS A 74 15.42 13.83 -15.41
CA LYS A 74 15.31 13.97 -16.86
C LYS A 74 13.91 14.44 -17.28
N ALA A 75 12.86 13.84 -16.74
CA ALA A 75 11.50 14.25 -17.04
C ALA A 75 11.24 15.72 -16.67
N ILE A 76 11.75 16.18 -15.52
CA ILE A 76 11.67 17.58 -15.10
C ILE A 76 12.42 18.47 -16.09
N SER A 77 13.65 18.13 -16.43
CA SER A 77 14.44 18.92 -17.39
C SER A 77 13.78 19.01 -18.77
N ASP A 78 13.20 17.91 -19.25
CA ASP A 78 12.46 17.90 -20.53
C ASP A 78 11.20 18.77 -20.44
N PHE A 79 10.49 18.73 -19.32
CA PHE A 79 9.29 19.54 -19.07
C PHE A 79 9.61 21.04 -18.99
N GLU A 80 10.62 21.42 -18.23
CA GLU A 80 11.07 22.82 -18.10
C GLU A 80 11.58 23.40 -19.43
N ALA A 81 12.10 22.55 -20.32
CA ALA A 81 12.49 22.98 -21.68
C ALA A 81 11.28 23.30 -22.55
N LEU A 82 10.13 22.63 -22.32
CA LEU A 82 8.86 22.90 -23.02
C LEU A 82 8.11 24.11 -22.39
N TYR A 83 8.20 24.25 -21.08
CA TYR A 83 7.55 25.30 -20.32
C TYR A 83 8.56 26.12 -19.52
N PRO A 84 9.32 27.01 -20.15
CA PRO A 84 10.46 27.71 -19.51
C PRO A 84 10.05 28.69 -18.39
N ASN A 85 8.77 28.97 -18.26
CA ASN A 85 8.19 29.75 -17.16
C ASN A 85 7.75 28.89 -15.96
N ILE A 86 7.96 27.56 -16.00
CA ILE A 86 7.70 26.65 -14.89
C ILE A 86 9.01 26.03 -14.41
N THR A 87 9.28 26.13 -13.12
CA THR A 87 10.39 25.43 -12.46
C THR A 87 9.85 24.38 -11.52
N VAL A 88 10.41 23.17 -11.54
CA VAL A 88 9.97 22.06 -10.71
C VAL A 88 11.03 21.73 -9.64
N ASP A 89 10.68 21.93 -8.37
CA ASP A 89 11.49 21.55 -7.22
C ASP A 89 11.16 20.12 -6.79
N LEU A 90 12.09 19.20 -7.03
CA LEU A 90 11.97 17.78 -6.72
C LEU A 90 12.43 17.48 -5.29
N ARG A 91 11.50 17.05 -4.43
CA ARG A 91 11.85 16.50 -3.12
C ARG A 91 11.70 14.97 -3.11
N LEU A 92 12.79 14.29 -2.78
CA LEU A 92 12.85 12.83 -2.72
C LEU A 92 12.76 12.34 -1.28
N TYR A 93 11.96 11.27 -1.11
CA TYR A 93 11.73 10.58 0.15
C TYR A 93 12.21 9.13 0.07
N THR A 94 12.59 8.55 1.19
CA THR A 94 13.05 7.16 1.27
C THR A 94 11.92 6.13 1.28
N ASP A 95 10.71 6.53 1.71
CA ASP A 95 9.53 5.68 1.73
C ASP A 95 8.23 6.49 1.64
N TYR A 96 7.14 5.82 1.25
CA TYR A 96 5.81 6.43 1.11
C TYR A 96 5.18 6.84 2.44
N GLY A 97 5.52 6.17 3.55
CA GLY A 97 5.03 6.53 4.88
C GLY A 97 5.53 7.90 5.33
N LYS A 98 6.79 8.26 4.98
CA LYS A 98 7.32 9.60 5.23
C LYS A 98 6.63 10.66 4.38
N ILE A 99 6.36 10.37 3.09
CA ILE A 99 5.55 11.27 2.25
C ILE A 99 4.20 11.49 2.90
N TYR A 100 3.50 10.43 3.30
CA TYR A 100 2.19 10.47 3.92
C TYR A 100 2.18 11.36 5.18
N ASN A 101 3.11 11.14 6.11
CA ASN A 101 3.21 11.91 7.34
C ASN A 101 3.50 13.39 7.10
N ASP A 102 4.41 13.68 6.16
CA ASP A 102 4.74 15.07 5.81
C ASP A 102 3.56 15.76 5.12
N VAL A 103 2.83 15.07 4.22
CA VAL A 103 1.62 15.63 3.60
C VAL A 103 0.57 15.98 4.64
N ILE A 104 0.27 15.08 5.58
CA ILE A 104 -0.72 15.35 6.65
C ILE A 104 -0.32 16.59 7.45
N THR A 105 0.97 16.69 7.82
CA THR A 105 1.48 17.84 8.56
C THR A 105 1.33 19.13 7.76
N ASN A 106 1.62 19.07 6.45
CA ASN A 106 1.56 20.23 5.56
C ASN A 106 0.11 20.62 5.19
N ILE A 107 -0.85 19.70 5.21
CA ILE A 107 -2.28 20.03 5.11
C ILE A 107 -2.68 20.97 6.24
N ALA A 108 -2.29 20.67 7.47
CA ALA A 108 -2.63 21.49 8.64
C ALA A 108 -2.04 22.90 8.58
N THR A 109 -0.92 23.08 7.90
CA THR A 109 -0.22 24.38 7.76
C THR A 109 -0.50 25.09 6.44
N GLY A 110 -1.19 24.45 5.50
CA GLY A 110 -1.46 24.99 4.17
C GLY A 110 -0.22 25.05 3.25
N THR A 111 0.76 24.17 3.48
CA THR A 111 2.04 24.13 2.76
C THR A 111 2.27 22.79 2.04
N THR A 112 1.19 22.18 1.55
CA THR A 112 1.25 20.95 0.74
C THR A 112 2.09 21.13 -0.54
N PRO A 113 2.70 20.06 -1.08
CA PRO A 113 3.31 20.14 -2.41
C PRO A 113 2.26 20.46 -3.49
N ASN A 114 2.70 20.79 -4.70
CA ASN A 114 1.79 20.93 -5.84
C ASN A 114 1.43 19.52 -6.37
N VAL A 115 2.42 18.68 -6.56
CA VAL A 115 2.27 17.31 -7.09
C VAL A 115 2.93 16.32 -6.15
N CYS A 116 2.28 15.19 -5.92
CA CYS A 116 2.78 14.17 -5.01
C CYS A 116 2.54 12.76 -5.55
N ILE A 117 3.58 11.94 -5.52
CA ILE A 117 3.44 10.49 -5.73
C ILE A 117 3.05 9.87 -4.38
N THR A 118 1.92 9.18 -4.34
CA THR A 118 1.37 8.60 -3.12
C THR A 118 0.46 7.40 -3.42
N TYR A 119 0.13 6.60 -2.42
CA TYR A 119 -0.85 5.53 -2.59
C TYR A 119 -2.30 6.08 -2.60
N PRO A 120 -3.22 5.45 -3.35
CA PRO A 120 -4.64 5.84 -3.36
C PRO A 120 -5.27 5.86 -1.95
N ASP A 121 -4.97 4.88 -1.10
CA ASP A 121 -5.47 4.82 0.28
C ASP A 121 -4.97 5.98 1.15
N HIS A 122 -3.75 6.48 0.90
CA HIS A 122 -3.24 7.70 1.54
C HIS A 122 -4.05 8.93 1.12
N ILE A 123 -4.47 9.01 -0.15
CA ILE A 123 -5.29 10.11 -0.67
C ILE A 123 -6.63 10.17 0.07
N ALA A 124 -7.23 9.03 0.40
CA ALA A 124 -8.45 8.99 1.19
C ALA A 124 -8.32 9.75 2.52
N THR A 125 -7.15 9.68 3.17
CA THR A 125 -6.87 10.50 4.36
C THR A 125 -6.72 11.98 4.02
N TYR A 126 -6.07 12.32 2.92
CA TYR A 126 -5.91 13.73 2.50
C TYR A 126 -7.25 14.41 2.22
N LEU A 127 -8.24 13.65 1.73
CA LEU A 127 -9.60 14.13 1.48
C LEU A 127 -10.40 14.45 2.76
N THR A 128 -9.87 14.17 3.94
CA THR A 128 -10.47 14.64 5.20
C THR A 128 -10.28 16.15 5.41
N GLY A 129 -9.29 16.75 4.75
CA GLY A 129 -9.11 18.20 4.68
C GLY A 129 -10.13 18.87 3.74
N ASN A 130 -10.39 20.16 3.95
CA ASN A 130 -11.25 20.91 3.05
C ASN A 130 -10.46 21.37 1.83
N ASP A 131 -10.97 21.07 0.64
CA ASP A 131 -10.40 21.50 -0.65
C ASP A 131 -8.87 21.26 -0.77
N THR A 132 -8.43 20.10 -0.28
CA THR A 132 -7.01 19.79 -0.17
C THR A 132 -6.45 19.19 -1.45
N VAL A 133 -7.20 18.24 -2.04
CA VAL A 133 -6.80 17.53 -3.27
C VAL A 133 -7.72 17.95 -4.40
N VAL A 134 -7.15 18.18 -5.56
CA VAL A 134 -7.89 18.59 -6.76
C VAL A 134 -8.68 17.41 -7.32
N PRO A 135 -10.03 17.51 -7.48
CA PRO A 135 -10.78 16.56 -8.28
C PRO A 135 -10.36 16.69 -9.75
N LEU A 136 -10.01 15.58 -10.38
CA LEU A 136 -9.40 15.57 -11.71
C LEU A 136 -10.41 15.38 -12.85
N ASP A 137 -11.69 15.16 -12.56
CA ASP A 137 -12.71 14.81 -13.56
C ASP A 137 -12.75 15.82 -14.71
N ASP A 138 -12.94 17.09 -14.39
CA ASP A 138 -13.03 18.18 -15.38
C ASP A 138 -11.68 18.41 -16.07
N LEU A 139 -10.58 18.40 -15.31
CA LEU A 139 -9.25 18.59 -15.86
C LEU A 139 -8.88 17.45 -16.81
N MET A 140 -9.13 16.20 -16.47
CA MET A 140 -8.86 15.05 -17.34
C MET A 140 -9.67 15.11 -18.64
N ALA A 141 -10.87 15.68 -18.60
CA ALA A 141 -11.79 15.81 -19.74
C ALA A 141 -11.57 17.07 -20.57
N ASP A 142 -10.76 18.00 -20.08
CA ASP A 142 -10.50 19.27 -20.77
C ASP A 142 -9.77 19.04 -22.10
N SER A 143 -10.28 19.62 -23.18
CA SER A 143 -9.75 19.43 -24.52
C SER A 143 -8.42 20.13 -24.78
N SER A 144 -8.09 21.13 -23.95
CA SER A 144 -6.89 21.95 -24.09
C SER A 144 -5.74 21.45 -23.22
N TYR A 145 -6.00 21.22 -21.93
CA TYR A 145 -4.95 20.92 -20.93
C TYR A 145 -5.12 19.55 -20.28
N GLY A 146 -6.19 18.81 -20.63
CA GLY A 146 -6.47 17.49 -20.08
C GLY A 146 -5.70 16.37 -20.77
N LEU A 147 -6.15 15.14 -20.55
CA LEU A 147 -5.55 13.96 -21.16
C LEU A 147 -5.74 13.98 -22.70
N GLY A 148 -4.62 14.09 -23.42
CA GLY A 148 -4.61 14.27 -24.87
C GLY A 148 -4.96 15.70 -25.30
N GLY A 149 -4.82 16.68 -24.42
CA GLY A 149 -5.14 18.09 -24.68
C GLY A 149 -4.32 18.70 -25.83
N ASP A 150 -4.95 19.57 -26.61
CA ASP A 150 -4.40 20.13 -27.84
C ASP A 150 -3.45 21.34 -27.61
N LYS A 151 -3.42 21.89 -26.38
CA LYS A 151 -2.51 22.96 -25.97
C LYS A 151 -1.30 22.46 -25.18
N LEU A 152 -1.17 21.16 -24.98
CA LEU A 152 0.02 20.59 -24.36
C LEU A 152 1.18 20.54 -25.35
N GLU A 153 2.35 20.97 -24.93
CA GLU A 153 3.58 20.94 -25.73
C GLU A 153 4.20 19.54 -25.85
N PHE A 154 3.56 18.51 -25.31
CA PHE A 154 3.97 17.11 -25.37
C PHE A 154 2.79 16.19 -25.66
N ALA A 155 3.06 14.99 -26.17
CA ALA A 155 2.05 13.96 -26.37
C ALA A 155 1.64 13.37 -25.02
N SER A 156 0.47 13.75 -24.54
CA SER A 156 -0.15 13.20 -23.33
C SER A 156 -0.89 11.91 -23.65
N VAL A 157 -0.95 11.00 -22.67
CA VAL A 157 -1.83 9.83 -22.73
C VAL A 157 -3.30 10.26 -22.80
N LYS A 158 -4.12 9.47 -23.49
CA LYS A 158 -5.57 9.64 -23.48
C LYS A 158 -6.20 8.80 -22.38
N LYS A 159 -7.39 9.17 -21.94
CA LYS A 159 -8.09 8.46 -20.88
C LYS A 159 -8.34 6.99 -21.20
N ASP A 160 -8.63 6.65 -22.45
CA ASP A 160 -8.88 5.30 -22.94
C ASP A 160 -7.61 4.44 -23.08
N GLU A 161 -6.43 5.06 -23.00
CA GLU A 161 -5.14 4.37 -22.95
C GLU A 161 -4.76 3.98 -21.50
N ILE A 162 -5.45 4.52 -20.49
CA ILE A 162 -5.25 4.16 -19.08
C ILE A 162 -6.09 2.91 -18.78
N ILE A 163 -5.46 1.90 -18.18
CA ILE A 163 -6.18 0.68 -17.75
C ILE A 163 -7.31 1.06 -16.80
N PRO A 164 -8.59 0.78 -17.13
CA PRO A 164 -9.75 1.25 -16.37
C PRO A 164 -9.70 0.84 -14.88
N ARG A 165 -9.23 -0.36 -14.60
CA ARG A 165 -9.08 -0.86 -13.23
C ARG A 165 -8.16 0.01 -12.39
N PHE A 166 -7.04 0.45 -12.94
CA PHE A 166 -6.07 1.28 -12.23
C PHE A 166 -6.61 2.69 -11.99
N LEU A 167 -7.32 3.23 -12.98
CA LEU A 167 -7.95 4.54 -12.83
C LEU A 167 -9.08 4.50 -11.78
N GLN A 168 -9.87 3.43 -11.75
CA GLN A 168 -10.94 3.25 -10.77
C GLN A 168 -10.42 3.27 -9.32
N GLU A 169 -9.23 2.74 -9.07
CA GLU A 169 -8.61 2.75 -7.74
C GLU A 169 -8.23 4.15 -7.25
N CYS A 170 -8.19 5.13 -8.15
CA CYS A 170 -7.96 6.55 -7.83
C CYS A 170 -9.27 7.33 -7.63
N SER A 171 -10.41 6.65 -7.59
CA SER A 171 -11.73 7.24 -7.44
C SER A 171 -12.25 7.11 -6.00
N PHE A 172 -12.80 8.22 -5.48
CA PHE A 172 -13.46 8.28 -4.17
C PHE A 172 -14.77 9.05 -4.34
N SER A 173 -15.86 8.51 -3.79
CA SER A 173 -17.21 9.14 -3.89
C SER A 173 -17.63 9.52 -5.32
N GLY A 174 -17.15 8.76 -6.32
CA GLY A 174 -17.47 8.97 -7.73
C GLY A 174 -16.60 9.98 -8.48
N HIS A 175 -15.58 10.55 -7.84
CA HIS A 175 -14.64 11.50 -8.43
C HIS A 175 -13.21 10.94 -8.45
N TYR A 176 -12.44 11.29 -9.48
CA TYR A 176 -11.03 10.94 -9.57
C TYR A 176 -10.16 11.99 -8.87
N TYR A 177 -9.27 11.54 -7.99
CA TYR A 177 -8.35 12.42 -7.24
C TYR A 177 -6.88 12.15 -7.53
N ALA A 178 -6.59 11.20 -8.39
CA ALA A 178 -5.24 10.90 -8.82
C ALA A 178 -5.24 10.22 -10.19
N LEU A 179 -4.06 10.17 -10.80
CA LEU A 179 -3.78 9.30 -11.94
C LEU A 179 -2.91 8.12 -11.49
N PRO A 180 -3.18 6.89 -11.97
CA PRO A 180 -2.31 5.76 -11.68
C PRO A 180 -0.91 6.01 -12.27
N PHE A 181 0.14 5.65 -11.53
CA PHE A 181 1.51 5.88 -11.94
C PHE A 181 2.28 4.57 -12.08
N MET A 182 2.89 4.07 -11.02
CA MET A 182 3.63 2.81 -11.03
C MET A 182 2.78 1.71 -10.39
N ARG A 183 2.07 0.92 -11.20
CA ARG A 183 1.18 -0.14 -10.71
C ARG A 183 1.92 -1.47 -10.64
N SER A 184 1.57 -2.24 -9.62
CA SER A 184 2.13 -3.56 -9.35
C SER A 184 1.06 -4.50 -8.79
N THR A 185 1.41 -5.75 -8.63
CA THR A 185 0.69 -6.75 -7.84
C THR A 185 1.69 -7.51 -6.98
N GLU A 186 1.28 -8.56 -6.31
CA GLU A 186 2.19 -9.51 -5.69
C GLU A 186 2.38 -10.73 -6.60
N ALA A 187 3.55 -11.34 -6.52
CA ALA A 187 3.90 -12.59 -7.18
C ALA A 187 4.57 -13.52 -6.17
N CYS A 188 4.47 -14.82 -6.43
CA CYS A 188 5.22 -15.84 -5.70
C CYS A 188 6.48 -16.18 -6.50
N TYR A 189 7.63 -15.87 -5.94
CA TYR A 189 8.95 -16.23 -6.47
C TYR A 189 9.35 -17.56 -5.85
N VAL A 190 9.51 -18.58 -6.69
CA VAL A 190 9.67 -19.96 -6.26
C VAL A 190 11.08 -20.48 -6.55
N ASN A 191 11.74 -21.04 -5.56
CA ASN A 191 12.91 -21.89 -5.78
C ASN A 191 12.45 -23.26 -6.29
N LYS A 192 12.31 -23.38 -7.61
CA LYS A 192 11.82 -24.58 -8.28
C LYS A 192 12.72 -25.79 -8.00
N THR A 193 14.05 -25.58 -7.98
CA THR A 193 15.01 -26.63 -7.68
C THR A 193 14.70 -27.32 -6.35
N TYR A 194 14.30 -26.56 -5.33
CA TYR A 194 14.00 -27.14 -4.02
C TYR A 194 12.64 -27.84 -3.99
N VAL A 195 11.67 -27.33 -4.71
CA VAL A 195 10.35 -28.01 -4.90
C VAL A 195 10.58 -29.40 -5.51
N GLU A 196 11.38 -29.48 -6.59
CA GLU A 196 11.71 -30.73 -7.26
C GLU A 196 12.57 -31.66 -6.38
N LYS A 197 13.54 -31.11 -5.64
CA LYS A 197 14.36 -31.86 -4.68
C LYS A 197 13.53 -32.51 -3.57
N LEU A 198 12.44 -31.92 -3.18
CA LEU A 198 11.47 -32.46 -2.22
C LEU A 198 10.53 -33.51 -2.85
N GLY A 199 10.59 -33.73 -4.17
CA GLY A 199 9.80 -34.72 -4.88
C GLY A 199 8.45 -34.16 -5.40
N TYR A 200 8.27 -32.86 -5.39
CA TYR A 200 7.07 -32.20 -5.91
C TYR A 200 7.28 -31.66 -7.33
N THR A 201 6.18 -31.46 -8.02
CA THR A 201 6.15 -30.77 -9.32
C THR A 201 5.28 -29.53 -9.19
N LEU A 202 5.77 -28.37 -9.67
CA LEU A 202 5.00 -27.14 -9.65
C LEU A 202 3.73 -27.28 -10.48
N PRO A 203 2.55 -26.95 -9.93
CA PRO A 203 1.32 -26.88 -10.71
C PRO A 203 1.33 -25.62 -11.62
N GLU A 204 0.41 -25.55 -12.56
CA GLU A 204 0.23 -24.36 -13.39
C GLU A 204 -0.20 -23.13 -12.54
N THR A 205 -1.05 -23.37 -11.55
CA THR A 205 -1.48 -22.34 -10.57
C THR A 205 -1.19 -22.86 -9.17
N LEU A 206 -0.49 -22.06 -8.37
CA LEU A 206 -0.22 -22.39 -6.96
C LEU A 206 -1.54 -22.35 -6.16
N THR A 207 -1.67 -23.32 -5.24
CA THR A 207 -2.71 -23.30 -4.21
C THR A 207 -2.10 -23.09 -2.84
N TRP A 208 -2.87 -22.56 -1.89
CA TRP A 208 -2.42 -22.45 -0.50
C TRP A 208 -2.05 -23.82 0.08
N ASP A 209 -2.85 -24.85 -0.21
CA ASP A 209 -2.58 -26.21 0.27
C ASP A 209 -1.24 -26.75 -0.27
N PHE A 210 -0.94 -26.53 -1.55
CA PHE A 210 0.34 -26.94 -2.12
C PHE A 210 1.53 -26.22 -1.46
N VAL A 211 1.42 -24.90 -1.27
CA VAL A 211 2.48 -24.13 -0.63
C VAL A 211 2.70 -24.56 0.81
N TRP A 212 1.64 -24.81 1.56
CA TRP A 212 1.73 -25.31 2.94
C TRP A 212 2.39 -26.70 2.98
N GLU A 213 1.92 -27.63 2.16
CA GLU A 213 2.43 -29.02 2.11
C GLU A 213 3.93 -29.06 1.80
N VAL A 214 4.38 -28.39 0.73
CA VAL A 214 5.78 -28.36 0.32
C VAL A 214 6.64 -27.66 1.37
N SER A 215 6.16 -26.57 1.94
CA SER A 215 6.88 -25.82 2.98
C SER A 215 7.09 -26.65 4.25
N GLU A 216 6.09 -27.41 4.67
CA GLU A 216 6.18 -28.28 5.84
C GLU A 216 7.08 -29.48 5.57
N ALA A 217 7.03 -30.07 4.37
CA ALA A 217 7.94 -31.14 3.97
C ALA A 217 9.41 -30.69 3.99
N ALA A 218 9.68 -29.42 3.69
CA ALA A 218 11.02 -28.86 3.71
C ALA A 218 11.64 -28.76 5.12
N MET A 219 10.83 -28.82 6.19
CA MET A 219 11.30 -28.73 7.58
C MET A 219 12.08 -29.96 8.06
N ALA A 220 12.18 -31.03 7.24
CA ALA A 220 12.94 -32.22 7.57
C ALA A 220 14.45 -31.92 7.73
N GLN A 221 15.04 -32.36 8.84
CA GLN A 221 16.44 -32.11 9.18
C GLN A 221 17.33 -33.36 9.03
N ASN A 222 18.61 -33.13 8.81
CA ASN A 222 19.70 -34.08 8.93
C ASN A 222 20.02 -34.30 10.42
N ALA A 223 20.87 -35.31 10.70
CA ALA A 223 21.30 -35.64 12.06
C ALA A 223 22.09 -34.51 12.76
N ASP A 224 22.73 -33.63 11.99
CA ASP A 224 23.48 -32.48 12.47
C ASP A 224 22.62 -31.20 12.68
N GLY A 225 21.31 -31.29 12.40
CA GLY A 225 20.37 -30.19 12.57
C GLY A 225 20.24 -29.28 11.35
N THR A 226 20.98 -29.51 10.27
CA THR A 226 20.80 -28.81 9.00
C THR A 226 19.53 -29.29 8.29
N TYR A 227 18.92 -28.42 7.47
CA TYR A 227 17.73 -28.79 6.69
C TYR A 227 18.15 -29.67 5.48
N LYS A 228 17.43 -30.76 5.25
CA LYS A 228 17.75 -31.69 4.15
C LYS A 228 17.70 -31.07 2.77
N VAL A 229 16.87 -30.06 2.58
CA VAL A 229 16.66 -29.42 1.28
C VAL A 229 17.83 -28.53 0.88
N ASN A 230 18.49 -27.85 1.83
CA ASN A 230 19.52 -26.86 1.53
C ASN A 230 20.88 -27.11 2.25
N ASP A 231 20.96 -28.11 3.13
CA ASP A 231 22.13 -28.41 3.95
C ASP A 231 22.63 -27.22 4.80
N GLN A 232 21.71 -26.30 5.15
CA GLN A 232 21.96 -25.09 5.95
C GLN A 232 21.22 -25.16 7.31
N ASN A 233 21.67 -24.34 8.27
CA ASN A 233 21.03 -24.19 9.57
C ASN A 233 19.83 -23.21 9.54
N VAL A 234 19.61 -22.53 8.45
CA VAL A 234 18.55 -21.54 8.27
C VAL A 234 17.67 -21.95 7.09
N LEU A 235 16.38 -22.04 7.35
CA LEU A 235 15.37 -22.22 6.33
C LEU A 235 14.06 -21.60 6.82
N ILE A 236 13.48 -20.76 5.98
CA ILE A 236 12.11 -20.25 6.11
C ILE A 236 11.43 -20.61 4.80
N PRO A 237 10.82 -21.79 4.68
CA PRO A 237 10.32 -22.29 3.39
C PRO A 237 9.36 -21.36 2.70
N PHE A 238 8.44 -20.73 3.45
CA PHE A 238 7.48 -19.80 2.91
C PHE A 238 7.55 -18.47 3.66
N ILE A 239 7.73 -17.40 2.89
CA ILE A 239 7.77 -16.02 3.38
C ILE A 239 6.74 -15.20 2.62
N ASP A 240 5.85 -14.51 3.34
CA ASP A 240 5.01 -13.47 2.81
C ASP A 240 5.48 -12.11 3.34
N LYS A 241 5.72 -11.16 2.43
CA LYS A 241 6.27 -9.85 2.78
C LYS A 241 5.25 -8.98 3.49
N SER A 242 3.98 -9.05 3.10
CA SER A 242 2.93 -8.15 3.56
C SER A 242 1.75 -8.93 4.14
N THR A 243 1.67 -8.99 5.45
CA THR A 243 0.53 -9.61 6.15
C THR A 243 -0.80 -8.94 5.82
N ASP A 244 -0.80 -7.64 5.55
CA ASP A 244 -2.00 -6.88 5.20
C ASP A 244 -2.53 -7.33 3.84
N ASN A 245 -1.64 -7.39 2.83
CA ASN A 245 -1.99 -7.87 1.50
C ASN A 245 -2.44 -9.33 1.53
N MET A 246 -1.71 -10.21 2.22
CA MET A 246 -2.08 -11.61 2.40
C MET A 246 -3.51 -11.76 2.92
N MET A 247 -3.88 -10.98 3.94
CA MET A 247 -5.24 -11.01 4.50
C MET A 247 -6.28 -10.51 3.51
N ILE A 248 -6.02 -9.42 2.80
CA ILE A 248 -6.91 -8.86 1.77
C ILE A 248 -7.14 -9.88 0.65
N GLU A 249 -6.07 -10.50 0.17
CA GLU A 249 -6.13 -11.49 -0.91
C GLU A 249 -6.87 -12.76 -0.49
N MET A 250 -6.57 -13.31 0.68
CA MET A 250 -7.25 -14.49 1.21
C MET A 250 -8.74 -14.25 1.42
N LEU A 251 -9.13 -13.10 1.98
CA LEU A 251 -10.54 -12.73 2.16
C LEU A 251 -11.24 -12.60 0.81
N LYS A 252 -10.61 -11.94 -0.14
CA LYS A 252 -11.15 -11.77 -1.49
C LYS A 252 -11.35 -13.11 -2.19
N GLN A 253 -10.39 -14.02 -2.12
CA GLN A 253 -10.47 -15.37 -2.66
C GLN A 253 -11.59 -16.20 -2.01
N LYS A 254 -11.95 -15.90 -0.76
CA LYS A 254 -13.07 -16.50 -0.05
C LYS A 254 -14.41 -15.78 -0.26
N ASN A 255 -14.46 -14.78 -1.16
CA ASN A 255 -15.61 -13.90 -1.36
C ASN A 255 -16.07 -13.23 -0.05
N ALA A 256 -15.14 -12.99 0.86
CA ALA A 256 -15.36 -12.26 2.10
C ALA A 256 -14.85 -10.82 1.95
N GLY A 257 -15.57 -9.86 2.53
CA GLY A 257 -15.19 -8.47 2.46
C GLY A 257 -14.04 -8.13 3.41
N TYR A 258 -13.23 -7.16 3.01
CA TYR A 258 -12.30 -6.45 3.88
C TYR A 258 -12.97 -5.17 4.40
N SER A 259 -13.54 -4.41 3.47
CA SER A 259 -14.37 -3.23 3.72
C SER A 259 -15.38 -3.04 2.61
N THR A 260 -16.41 -2.22 2.85
CA THR A 260 -17.39 -1.83 1.84
C THR A 260 -17.04 -0.47 1.22
N ASP A 261 -17.66 -0.14 0.08
CA ASP A 261 -17.54 1.18 -0.55
C ASP A 261 -18.08 2.31 0.35
N SER A 262 -18.97 1.98 1.30
CA SER A 262 -19.48 2.92 2.32
C SER A 262 -18.55 3.09 3.52
N GLY A 263 -17.39 2.41 3.54
CA GLY A 263 -16.38 2.52 4.60
C GLY A 263 -16.65 1.62 5.82
N GLU A 264 -17.56 0.65 5.71
CA GLU A 264 -17.76 -0.34 6.77
C GLU A 264 -16.62 -1.36 6.76
N ILE A 265 -16.02 -1.61 7.93
CA ILE A 265 -14.94 -2.59 8.09
C ILE A 265 -15.56 -3.97 8.35
N GLN A 266 -15.22 -4.94 7.51
CA GLN A 266 -15.79 -6.29 7.49
C GLN A 266 -14.82 -7.37 8.02
N LEU A 267 -13.77 -7.01 8.72
CA LEU A 267 -12.72 -7.92 9.19
C LEU A 267 -13.15 -8.84 10.34
N PHE A 268 -14.18 -8.48 11.08
CA PHE A 268 -14.55 -9.18 12.31
C PHE A 268 -15.67 -10.18 12.04
N ASN A 269 -15.35 -11.32 11.43
CA ASN A 269 -16.29 -12.36 11.05
C ASN A 269 -15.65 -13.76 11.14
N ASP A 270 -16.47 -14.81 11.00
CA ASP A 270 -16.03 -16.20 11.11
C ASP A 270 -15.00 -16.59 10.02
N THR A 271 -15.10 -16.04 8.82
CA THR A 271 -14.13 -16.31 7.74
C THR A 271 -12.76 -15.79 8.12
N THR A 272 -12.66 -14.57 8.64
CA THR A 272 -11.40 -14.01 9.13
C THR A 272 -10.82 -14.84 10.28
N ALA A 273 -11.65 -15.24 11.24
CA ALA A 273 -11.22 -16.09 12.36
C ALA A 273 -10.67 -17.43 11.85
N SER A 274 -11.36 -18.09 10.93
CA SER A 274 -10.93 -19.34 10.32
C SER A 274 -9.62 -19.23 9.55
N LEU A 275 -9.41 -18.13 8.80
CA LEU A 275 -8.16 -17.87 8.10
C LEU A 275 -7.00 -17.66 9.08
N LEU A 276 -7.21 -16.91 10.14
CA LEU A 276 -6.19 -16.67 11.17
C LEU A 276 -5.82 -17.97 11.91
N ASP A 277 -6.81 -18.83 12.21
CA ASP A 277 -6.56 -20.14 12.82
C ASP A 277 -5.72 -21.03 11.87
N THR A 278 -6.04 -21.06 10.58
CA THR A 278 -5.29 -21.81 9.57
C THR A 278 -3.84 -21.30 9.49
N ILE A 279 -3.64 -19.99 9.38
CA ILE A 279 -2.30 -19.39 9.34
C ILE A 279 -1.53 -19.72 10.63
N ALA A 280 -2.17 -19.64 11.79
CA ALA A 280 -1.56 -19.92 13.08
C ALA A 280 -1.10 -21.37 13.21
N GLU A 281 -1.83 -22.35 12.66
CA GLU A 281 -1.42 -23.75 12.63
C GLU A 281 -0.15 -23.92 11.77
N HIS A 282 -0.09 -23.31 10.59
CA HIS A 282 1.10 -23.40 9.73
C HIS A 282 2.32 -22.66 10.31
N VAL A 283 2.12 -21.54 11.01
CA VAL A 283 3.21 -20.87 11.74
C VAL A 283 3.83 -21.75 12.81
N LYS A 284 3.04 -22.58 13.50
CA LYS A 284 3.54 -23.50 14.53
C LYS A 284 4.50 -24.58 13.99
N THR A 285 4.40 -24.91 12.72
CA THR A 285 5.32 -25.87 12.06
C THR A 285 6.72 -25.29 11.84
N GLY A 286 6.88 -23.98 11.90
CA GLY A 286 8.09 -23.24 11.54
C GLY A 286 8.28 -23.03 10.04
N ALA A 287 7.36 -23.53 9.20
CA ALA A 287 7.47 -23.49 7.75
C ALA A 287 7.06 -22.15 7.12
N PHE A 288 6.42 -21.28 7.86
CA PHE A 288 5.93 -19.99 7.40
C PHE A 288 6.38 -18.86 8.32
N SER A 289 6.77 -17.73 7.73
CA SER A 289 7.07 -16.51 8.46
C SER A 289 6.67 -15.26 7.69
N THR A 290 6.45 -14.20 8.44
CA THR A 290 6.31 -12.83 7.95
C THR A 290 7.35 -11.94 8.62
N PHE A 291 7.64 -10.77 8.05
CA PHE A 291 8.59 -9.84 8.64
C PHE A 291 7.88 -8.65 9.28
N LYS A 292 8.17 -8.41 10.57
CA LYS A 292 7.75 -7.17 11.26
C LYS A 292 8.63 -5.97 10.92
N ILE A 293 9.84 -6.20 10.42
CA ILE A 293 10.85 -5.17 10.18
C ILE A 293 11.39 -5.39 8.76
N SER A 294 11.79 -4.33 8.10
CA SER A 294 12.26 -4.18 6.72
C SER A 294 13.29 -5.20 6.22
N SER A 295 13.02 -6.48 6.39
CA SER A 295 13.74 -7.55 5.73
C SER A 295 13.05 -7.88 4.41
N TYR A 296 13.85 -8.29 3.43
CA TYR A 296 13.36 -8.60 2.09
C TYR A 296 13.41 -10.11 1.86
N PRO A 297 12.31 -10.73 1.41
CA PRO A 297 12.29 -12.16 1.05
C PRO A 297 13.38 -12.53 0.05
N ALA A 298 13.76 -11.61 -0.82
CA ALA A 298 14.82 -11.78 -1.80
C ALA A 298 16.14 -12.24 -1.18
N ASN A 299 16.54 -11.71 -0.04
CA ASN A 299 17.80 -12.09 0.62
C ASN A 299 17.79 -13.57 1.04
N PHE A 300 16.66 -14.04 1.55
CA PHE A 300 16.47 -15.45 1.94
C PHE A 300 16.36 -16.36 0.72
N LEU A 301 15.59 -15.94 -0.30
CA LEU A 301 15.45 -16.69 -1.54
C LEU A 301 16.81 -16.87 -2.23
N ASN A 302 17.56 -15.78 -2.41
CA ASN A 302 18.85 -15.76 -3.10
C ASN A 302 19.95 -16.54 -2.35
N ALA A 303 19.85 -16.61 -1.01
CA ALA A 303 20.73 -17.43 -0.17
C ALA A 303 20.29 -18.91 -0.09
N GLY A 304 19.26 -19.33 -0.81
CA GLY A 304 18.73 -20.68 -0.73
C GLY A 304 18.10 -21.02 0.62
N GLN A 305 17.58 -20.03 1.31
CA GLN A 305 16.95 -20.14 2.63
C GLN A 305 15.43 -19.99 2.58
N CYS A 306 14.85 -19.90 1.39
CA CYS A 306 13.43 -19.78 1.14
C CYS A 306 13.05 -20.57 -0.11
N ILE A 307 11.83 -21.08 -0.17
CA ILE A 307 11.28 -21.80 -1.32
C ILE A 307 10.21 -20.96 -2.01
N PHE A 308 9.27 -20.43 -1.25
CA PHE A 308 8.20 -19.57 -1.73
C PHE A 308 8.31 -18.18 -1.10
N ALA A 309 8.57 -17.18 -1.92
CA ALA A 309 8.67 -15.80 -1.48
C ALA A 309 7.57 -14.97 -2.15
N ILE A 310 6.60 -14.49 -1.38
CA ILE A 310 5.59 -13.56 -1.88
C ILE A 310 6.06 -12.14 -1.61
N ASP A 311 6.18 -11.36 -2.67
CA ASP A 311 6.53 -9.94 -2.63
C ASP A 311 5.98 -9.23 -3.86
N SER A 312 6.03 -7.91 -3.85
CA SER A 312 5.62 -7.07 -4.96
C SER A 312 6.36 -7.41 -6.25
N THR A 313 5.67 -7.36 -7.38
CA THR A 313 6.29 -7.44 -8.71
C THR A 313 7.29 -6.31 -8.97
N ALA A 314 7.20 -5.19 -8.25
CA ALA A 314 8.21 -4.14 -8.26
C ALA A 314 9.57 -4.59 -7.70
N GLY A 315 9.59 -5.67 -6.90
CA GLY A 315 10.80 -6.29 -6.35
C GLY A 315 11.45 -7.34 -7.25
N SER A 316 10.91 -7.62 -8.43
CA SER A 316 11.37 -8.71 -9.31
C SER A 316 12.85 -8.63 -9.68
N THR A 317 13.41 -7.43 -9.80
CA THR A 317 14.83 -7.21 -10.10
C THR A 317 15.79 -7.63 -8.98
N TRP A 318 15.26 -7.97 -7.81
CA TRP A 318 16.03 -8.43 -6.64
C TRP A 318 15.91 -9.95 -6.41
N MET A 319 15.01 -10.63 -7.14
CA MET A 319 14.65 -12.01 -6.91
C MET A 319 15.40 -12.98 -7.84
N GLY A 320 15.93 -14.06 -7.26
CA GLY A 320 16.65 -15.11 -7.97
C GLY A 320 18.12 -14.80 -8.18
N THR A 321 18.91 -15.85 -8.50
CA THR A 321 20.36 -15.77 -8.65
C THR A 321 20.82 -14.94 -9.85
N ASN A 322 19.98 -14.82 -10.87
CA ASN A 322 20.24 -14.02 -12.07
C ASN A 322 19.66 -12.61 -12.01
N ALA A 323 19.15 -12.18 -10.86
CA ALA A 323 18.61 -10.83 -10.70
C ALA A 323 19.68 -9.76 -10.94
N PRO A 324 19.39 -8.68 -11.69
CA PRO A 324 20.37 -7.63 -11.94
C PRO A 324 20.75 -6.83 -10.71
N LEU A 325 19.89 -6.84 -9.67
CA LEU A 325 20.14 -6.23 -8.39
C LEU A 325 20.10 -7.31 -7.31
N VAL A 326 21.14 -7.46 -6.54
CA VAL A 326 21.26 -8.42 -5.43
C VAL A 326 21.81 -7.70 -4.22
N ASP A 327 21.18 -7.86 -3.07
CA ASP A 327 21.50 -7.16 -1.82
C ASP A 327 22.27 -8.04 -0.82
N ILE A 328 22.88 -9.12 -1.29
CA ILE A 328 23.73 -9.99 -0.47
C ILE A 328 25.06 -10.23 -1.15
N SER A 329 26.08 -10.65 -0.38
CA SER A 329 27.40 -10.93 -0.92
C SER A 329 27.37 -12.14 -1.88
N SER A 330 28.23 -12.13 -2.89
CA SER A 330 28.27 -13.16 -3.92
C SER A 330 28.57 -14.57 -3.40
N ASP A 331 29.27 -14.67 -2.26
CA ASP A 331 29.59 -15.92 -1.59
C ASP A 331 28.41 -16.53 -0.82
N ALA A 332 27.37 -15.72 -0.55
CA ALA A 332 26.12 -16.17 0.06
C ALA A 332 25.06 -16.59 -0.98
N LEU A 333 25.27 -16.28 -2.26
CA LEU A 333 24.34 -16.67 -3.33
C LEU A 333 24.36 -18.18 -3.56
N VAL A 334 23.18 -18.75 -3.78
CA VAL A 334 22.99 -20.15 -4.14
C VAL A 334 22.39 -20.21 -5.55
N ASP A 335 22.91 -21.10 -6.37
CA ASP A 335 22.39 -21.33 -7.73
C ASP A 335 21.15 -22.24 -7.70
N PHE A 336 20.06 -21.78 -8.28
CA PHE A 336 18.79 -22.50 -8.40
C PHE A 336 17.94 -21.94 -9.53
N GLU A 337 17.02 -22.75 -10.03
CA GLU A 337 16.01 -22.31 -11.00
C GLU A 337 14.88 -21.56 -10.28
N THR A 338 14.66 -20.32 -10.69
CA THR A 338 13.57 -19.49 -10.18
C THR A 338 12.37 -19.55 -11.13
N GLU A 339 11.18 -19.83 -10.59
CA GLU A 339 9.90 -19.66 -11.29
C GLU A 339 9.15 -18.50 -10.69
N VAL A 340 8.49 -17.67 -11.53
CA VAL A 340 7.65 -16.58 -11.08
C VAL A 340 6.20 -16.94 -11.35
N MET A 341 5.42 -17.05 -10.32
CA MET A 341 4.04 -17.52 -10.38
C MET A 341 3.08 -16.49 -9.77
N THR A 342 1.81 -16.63 -10.06
CA THR A 342 0.77 -15.91 -9.31
C THR A 342 0.82 -16.35 -7.84
N ILE A 343 0.33 -15.48 -6.94
CA ILE A 343 0.17 -15.85 -5.53
C ILE A 343 -0.72 -17.09 -5.38
N PRO A 344 -0.59 -17.86 -4.29
CA PRO A 344 -1.41 -19.04 -4.07
C PRO A 344 -2.92 -18.71 -4.06
N GLN A 345 -3.73 -19.64 -4.54
CA GLN A 345 -5.18 -19.51 -4.66
C GLN A 345 -5.90 -20.59 -3.86
N PHE A 346 -7.06 -20.27 -3.28
CA PHE A 346 -7.99 -21.29 -2.78
C PHE A 346 -8.76 -21.97 -3.91
N ASP A 347 -9.05 -21.23 -4.96
CA ASP A 347 -9.73 -21.71 -6.19
C ASP A 347 -8.90 -21.31 -7.41
N PRO A 348 -8.14 -22.26 -8.01
CA PRO A 348 -7.33 -22.00 -9.21
C PRO A 348 -8.14 -21.58 -10.44
N ASP A 349 -9.41 -21.98 -10.50
CA ASP A 349 -10.29 -21.68 -11.64
C ASP A 349 -10.83 -20.24 -11.58
N ASN A 350 -10.74 -19.60 -10.41
CA ASN A 350 -11.19 -18.20 -10.20
C ASN A 350 -10.13 -17.39 -9.44
N PRO A 351 -8.96 -17.16 -10.03
CA PRO A 351 -7.85 -16.51 -9.34
C PRO A 351 -8.15 -15.06 -8.99
N GLN A 352 -7.78 -14.67 -7.78
CA GLN A 352 -7.90 -13.32 -7.26
C GLN A 352 -6.55 -12.85 -6.71
N MET A 353 -6.18 -11.63 -7.00
CA MET A 353 -4.96 -11.00 -6.50
C MET A 353 -5.17 -9.53 -6.24
N ILE A 354 -4.26 -8.94 -5.49
CA ILE A 354 -4.26 -7.51 -5.20
C ILE A 354 -3.75 -6.71 -6.40
N SER A 355 -4.31 -5.51 -6.58
CA SER A 355 -3.70 -4.46 -7.39
C SER A 355 -3.20 -3.38 -6.44
N GLN A 356 -1.96 -2.96 -6.60
CA GLN A 356 -1.31 -1.99 -5.73
C GLN A 356 -0.39 -1.06 -6.53
N GLY A 357 0.23 -0.13 -5.85
CA GLY A 357 1.19 0.80 -6.42
C GLY A 357 0.74 2.25 -6.28
N PRO A 358 1.67 3.18 -6.45
CA PRO A 358 1.40 4.60 -6.27
C PRO A 358 0.63 5.21 -7.43
N SER A 359 0.07 6.34 -7.13
CA SER A 359 -0.62 7.25 -8.02
C SER A 359 -0.07 8.66 -7.86
N VAL A 360 -0.44 9.56 -8.74
CA VAL A 360 -0.05 10.98 -8.67
C VAL A 360 -1.28 11.80 -8.38
N CYS A 361 -1.24 12.62 -7.34
CA CYS A 361 -2.28 13.58 -7.01
C CYS A 361 -1.77 15.02 -7.07
N ILE A 362 -2.68 15.95 -7.28
CA ILE A 362 -2.45 17.39 -7.30
C ILE A 362 -3.13 18.00 -6.08
N PHE A 363 -2.38 18.78 -5.32
CA PHE A 363 -2.93 19.53 -4.19
C PHE A 363 -3.47 20.88 -4.64
N ASN A 364 -4.63 21.26 -4.08
CA ASN A 364 -5.25 22.51 -4.39
C ASN A 364 -4.41 23.70 -3.91
N LYS A 365 -4.41 24.77 -4.69
CA LYS A 365 -3.74 26.04 -4.40
C LYS A 365 -4.73 27.19 -4.53
N LYS A 366 -4.41 28.30 -3.90
CA LYS A 366 -5.26 29.50 -3.99
C LYS A 366 -5.29 30.11 -5.39
N ASP A 367 -4.22 29.93 -6.15
CA ASP A 367 -4.09 30.40 -7.52
C ASP A 367 -4.42 29.26 -8.49
N PRO A 368 -5.53 29.33 -9.24
CA PRO A 368 -5.88 28.27 -10.20
C PRO A 368 -4.88 28.14 -11.36
N GLN A 369 -4.09 29.17 -11.65
CA GLN A 369 -3.02 29.08 -12.64
C GLN A 369 -1.85 28.22 -12.12
N GLU A 370 -1.54 28.28 -10.83
CA GLU A 370 -0.55 27.41 -10.19
C GLU A 370 -1.00 25.94 -10.19
N VAL A 371 -2.32 25.71 -10.01
CA VAL A 371 -2.87 24.33 -10.12
C VAL A 371 -2.81 23.83 -11.55
N LEU A 372 -3.04 24.70 -12.54
CA LEU A 372 -2.98 24.34 -13.96
C LEU A 372 -1.53 24.09 -14.41
N ALA A 373 -0.57 24.86 -13.91
CA ALA A 373 0.87 24.66 -14.17
C ALA A 373 1.36 23.31 -13.64
#